data_46dcf8db99a0c3527f085ee802d61c64
#
_entry.id   46dcf8db99a0c3527f085ee802d61c64
#
_cell.length_a   1.000
_cell.length_b   1.000
_cell.length_c   1.000
_cell.angle_alpha   90.00
_cell.angle_beta   90.00
_cell.angle_gamma   90.00
#
_symmetry.space_group_name_H-M   'P 1'
#
loop_
_entity.id
_entity.type
_entity.pdbx_description
1 polymer ?
#
loop_
_entity_poly.entity_id
_entity_poly.type
_entity_poly.pdbx_seq_one_letter_code
_entity_poly.pdbx_strand_id
1 'polypeptide(L)'
;ASHACVVSFLTDYYSTPDSWSVKKSAQQILTSLNRWLYSQSQQFVETRRGFISTFSSIVIKSQQAHIFHIGDSRIYRLRGSSWEQLTRDHCAQVTAEQAYLTRAMGMDVMIDIDYRSVDVEQGDIFFLSTDGIHDFVSESVLKQACESNPEQYEQTCRQLIKTALENGS
;
A
#
# COMPACT_ATOMS: atom_id res chain seq x y z
N ALA A 1 -12.99 -4.72 4.36
CA ALA A 1 -12.17 -3.58 4.81
C ALA A 1 -11.44 -2.91 3.63
N SER A 2 -10.60 -3.62 2.85
CA SER A 2 -9.76 -3.04 1.78
C SER A 2 -10.54 -2.21 0.75
N HIS A 3 -11.65 -2.73 0.22
CA HIS A 3 -12.50 -1.99 -0.72
C HIS A 3 -13.02 -0.67 -0.12
N ALA A 4 -13.47 -0.70 1.15
CA ALA A 4 -13.93 0.51 1.84
C ALA A 4 -12.78 1.52 1.99
N CYS A 5 -11.56 1.08 2.31
CA CYS A 5 -10.40 1.96 2.40
C CYS A 5 -10.12 2.68 1.08
N VAL A 6 -10.12 1.95 -0.04
CA VAL A 6 -9.83 2.54 -1.36
C VAL A 6 -10.93 3.51 -1.77
N VAL A 7 -12.19 3.09 -1.72
CA VAL A 7 -13.33 3.93 -2.16
C VAL A 7 -13.44 5.19 -1.31
N SER A 8 -13.42 5.06 0.03
CA SER A 8 -13.53 6.22 0.91
C SER A 8 -12.33 7.17 0.74
N PHE A 9 -11.10 6.63 0.65
CA PHE A 9 -9.94 7.48 0.45
C PHE A 9 -10.05 8.30 -0.84
N LEU A 10 -10.38 7.66 -1.97
CA LEU A 10 -10.50 8.35 -3.26
C LEU A 10 -11.64 9.38 -3.25
N THR A 11 -12.81 9.02 -2.72
CA THR A 11 -13.96 9.93 -2.68
C THR A 11 -13.68 11.14 -1.80
N ASP A 12 -13.19 10.89 -0.58
CA ASP A 12 -13.01 11.95 0.42
C ASP A 12 -11.81 12.84 0.10
N TYR A 13 -10.75 12.28 -0.52
CA TYR A 13 -9.57 13.05 -0.88
C TYR A 13 -9.89 14.23 -1.80
N TYR A 14 -10.67 13.99 -2.84
CA TYR A 14 -11.10 15.03 -3.78
C TYR A 14 -12.16 15.99 -3.20
N SER A 15 -12.71 15.67 -2.03
CA SER A 15 -13.66 16.52 -1.30
C SER A 15 -12.99 17.40 -0.23
N THR A 16 -11.66 17.27 -0.04
CA THR A 16 -10.94 18.10 0.93
C THR A 16 -10.74 19.53 0.39
N PRO A 17 -10.66 20.55 1.27
CA PRO A 17 -10.41 21.91 0.86
C PRO A 17 -9.09 22.07 0.08
N ASP A 18 -9.09 22.83 -1.00
CA ASP A 18 -7.90 23.11 -1.83
C ASP A 18 -6.75 23.74 -1.05
N SER A 19 -7.07 24.42 0.06
CA SER A 19 -6.09 25.03 0.96
C SER A 19 -5.31 24.03 1.82
N TRP A 20 -5.73 22.76 1.83
CA TRP A 20 -5.02 21.74 2.59
C TRP A 20 -3.85 21.17 1.78
N SER A 21 -2.76 20.86 2.50
CA SER A 21 -1.67 20.09 1.91
C SER A 21 -2.09 18.65 1.67
N VAL A 22 -1.47 17.99 0.68
CA VAL A 22 -1.67 16.54 0.40
C VAL A 22 -1.54 15.71 1.69
N LYS A 23 -0.51 15.98 2.48
CA LYS A 23 -0.28 15.30 3.77
C LYS A 23 -1.45 15.48 4.73
N LYS A 24 -1.94 16.72 4.90
CA LYS A 24 -3.05 17.03 5.82
C LYS A 24 -4.33 16.33 5.37
N SER A 25 -4.68 16.42 4.07
CA SER A 25 -5.87 15.78 3.52
C SER A 25 -5.85 14.27 3.76
N ALA A 26 -4.78 13.60 3.35
CA ALA A 26 -4.66 12.16 3.48
C ALA A 26 -4.66 11.69 4.96
N GLN A 27 -3.90 12.36 5.83
CA GLN A 27 -3.87 12.00 7.26
C GLN A 27 -5.24 12.14 7.92
N GLN A 28 -6.00 13.20 7.61
CA GLN A 28 -7.32 13.42 8.18
C GLN A 28 -8.30 12.31 7.75
N ILE A 29 -8.30 11.97 6.47
CA ILE A 29 -9.16 10.93 5.91
C ILE A 29 -8.81 9.57 6.50
N LEU A 30 -7.53 9.18 6.46
CA LEU A 30 -7.08 7.87 6.94
C LEU A 30 -7.34 7.72 8.45
N THR A 31 -7.17 8.78 9.23
CA THR A 31 -7.49 8.76 10.66
C THR A 31 -8.99 8.53 10.90
N SER A 32 -9.85 9.22 10.15
CA SER A 32 -11.31 9.08 10.26
C SER A 32 -11.76 7.69 9.83
N LEU A 33 -11.23 7.21 8.70
CA LEU A 33 -11.51 5.89 8.17
C LEU A 33 -11.04 4.77 9.11
N ASN A 34 -9.86 4.93 9.73
CA ASN A 34 -9.36 3.99 10.72
C ASN A 34 -10.29 3.86 11.93
N ARG A 35 -10.76 4.98 12.47
CA ARG A 35 -11.70 4.98 13.58
C ARG A 35 -13.02 4.28 13.24
N TRP A 36 -13.51 4.50 12.02
CA TRP A 36 -14.70 3.81 11.54
C TRP A 36 -14.47 2.30 11.44
N LEU A 37 -13.37 1.85 10.81
CA LEU A 37 -13.02 0.43 10.70
C LEU A 37 -12.85 -0.21 12.07
N TYR A 38 -12.17 0.45 12.99
CA TYR A 38 -12.02 -0.02 14.37
C TYR A 38 -13.38 -0.18 15.05
N SER A 39 -14.28 0.80 14.92
CA SER A 39 -15.62 0.71 15.49
C SER A 39 -16.42 -0.46 14.92
N GLN A 40 -16.30 -0.73 13.61
CA GLN A 40 -16.92 -1.90 12.98
C GLN A 40 -16.31 -3.21 13.52
N SER A 41 -14.99 -3.27 13.69
CA SER A 41 -14.32 -4.44 14.26
C SER A 41 -14.85 -4.78 15.65
N GLN A 42 -15.15 -3.79 16.50
CA GLN A 42 -15.70 -4.01 17.84
C GLN A 42 -17.12 -4.58 17.84
N GLN A 43 -17.92 -4.30 16.81
CA GLN A 43 -19.29 -4.81 16.70
C GLN A 43 -19.34 -6.30 16.31
N PHE A 44 -18.26 -6.83 15.72
CA PHE A 44 -18.17 -8.19 15.21
C PHE A 44 -17.14 -9.06 15.93
N VAL A 45 -16.83 -8.76 17.20
CA VAL A 45 -15.84 -9.49 18.02
C VAL A 45 -16.14 -10.98 18.09
N GLU A 46 -17.42 -11.36 18.19
CA GLU A 46 -17.84 -12.78 18.29
C GLU A 46 -17.52 -13.59 17.01
N THR A 47 -17.45 -12.96 15.85
CA THR A 47 -17.22 -13.64 14.57
C THR A 47 -15.74 -13.74 14.20
N ARG A 48 -14.81 -13.19 14.99
CA ARG A 48 -13.37 -13.08 14.70
C ARG A 48 -13.05 -12.46 13.32
N ARG A 49 -14.01 -11.77 12.71
CA ARG A 49 -13.85 -11.07 11.43
C ARG A 49 -13.57 -9.60 11.70
N GLY A 50 -12.33 -9.27 12.06
CA GLY A 50 -11.90 -7.88 12.18
C GLY A 50 -12.00 -7.15 10.83
N PHE A 51 -12.40 -5.87 10.86
CA PHE A 51 -12.31 -4.96 9.70
C PHE A 51 -10.90 -4.39 9.62
N ILE A 52 -9.90 -5.26 9.42
CA ILE A 52 -8.48 -4.94 9.36
C ILE A 52 -8.03 -4.99 7.91
N SER A 53 -7.19 -4.04 7.51
CA SER A 53 -6.58 -3.98 6.17
C SER A 53 -5.27 -3.22 6.20
N THR A 54 -4.30 -3.62 5.39
CA THR A 54 -3.19 -2.75 5.01
C THR A 54 -3.69 -1.62 4.11
N PHE A 55 -2.93 -0.54 4.02
CA PHE A 55 -3.21 0.56 3.12
C PHE A 55 -1.91 1.18 2.62
N SER A 56 -1.77 1.28 1.31
CA SER A 56 -0.67 1.97 0.66
C SER A 56 -1.20 2.82 -0.49
N SER A 57 -0.76 4.07 -0.57
CA SER A 57 -1.17 4.97 -1.65
C SER A 57 -0.06 5.91 -2.06
N ILE A 58 -0.12 6.33 -3.32
CA ILE A 58 0.71 7.39 -3.90
C ILE A 58 -0.21 8.48 -4.40
N VAL A 59 0.05 9.71 -3.98
CA VAL A 59 -0.58 10.92 -4.53
C VAL A 59 0.49 11.73 -5.23
N ILE A 60 0.41 11.84 -6.55
CA ILE A 60 1.32 12.66 -7.34
C ILE A 60 0.73 14.04 -7.47
N LYS A 61 1.43 15.04 -6.94
CA LYS A 61 1.06 16.47 -7.08
C LYS A 61 2.30 17.29 -7.43
N SER A 62 2.22 18.03 -8.52
CA SER A 62 3.36 18.72 -9.11
C SER A 62 4.47 17.71 -9.46
N GLN A 63 5.68 17.87 -8.94
CA GLN A 63 6.82 16.96 -9.17
C GLN A 63 7.14 16.14 -7.90
N GLN A 64 6.13 15.88 -7.07
CA GLN A 64 6.27 15.12 -5.82
C GLN A 64 5.31 13.93 -5.79
N ALA A 65 5.81 12.77 -5.43
CA ALA A 65 5.01 11.62 -5.02
C ALA A 65 4.93 11.58 -3.49
N HIS A 66 3.71 11.75 -2.97
CA HIS A 66 3.38 11.65 -1.55
C HIS A 66 2.90 10.25 -1.26
N ILE A 67 3.65 9.52 -0.45
CA ILE A 67 3.40 8.13 -0.11
C ILE A 67 2.81 8.07 1.30
N PHE A 68 1.70 7.37 1.46
CA PHE A 68 1.08 7.05 2.75
C PHE A 68 1.03 5.54 2.86
N HIS A 69 1.49 5.01 3.98
CA HIS A 69 1.65 3.58 4.14
C HIS A 69 1.32 3.10 5.55
N ILE A 70 0.60 1.98 5.63
CA ILE A 70 0.25 1.25 6.85
C ILE A 70 0.14 -0.23 6.49
N GLY A 71 0.94 -1.07 7.13
CA GLY A 71 0.93 -2.52 6.93
C GLY A 71 2.22 -3.02 6.28
N ASP A 72 2.09 -4.06 5.47
CA ASP A 72 3.20 -4.76 4.80
C ASP A 72 3.12 -4.73 3.27
N SER A 73 2.11 -4.08 2.70
CA SER A 73 2.09 -3.84 1.26
C SER A 73 3.25 -2.93 0.86
N ARG A 74 3.88 -3.21 -0.26
CA ARG A 74 5.11 -2.50 -0.66
C ARG A 74 4.89 -1.59 -1.86
N ILE A 75 5.61 -0.47 -1.85
CA ILE A 75 5.72 0.45 -2.97
C ILE A 75 7.18 0.54 -3.36
N TYR A 76 7.46 0.26 -4.61
CA TYR A 76 8.78 0.37 -5.21
C TYR A 76 8.80 1.47 -6.26
N ARG A 77 9.99 2.02 -6.51
CA ARG A 77 10.27 2.91 -7.63
C ARG A 77 11.41 2.34 -8.46
N LEU A 78 11.20 2.28 -9.77
CA LEU A 78 12.25 2.09 -10.76
C LEU A 78 12.54 3.44 -11.41
N ARG A 79 13.78 3.91 -11.28
CA ARG A 79 14.32 5.10 -11.96
C ARG A 79 15.59 4.70 -12.72
N GLY A 80 15.53 4.71 -14.05
CA GLY A 80 16.59 4.13 -14.86
C GLY A 80 16.83 2.66 -14.49
N SER A 81 18.01 2.34 -13.97
CA SER A 81 18.34 0.99 -13.46
C SER A 81 18.22 0.86 -11.93
N SER A 82 17.91 1.96 -11.22
CA SER A 82 17.78 1.97 -9.77
C SER A 82 16.42 1.48 -9.34
N TRP A 83 16.39 0.42 -8.53
CA TRP A 83 15.21 -0.15 -7.89
C TRP A 83 15.25 0.14 -6.39
N GLU A 84 14.22 0.79 -5.87
CA GLU A 84 14.15 1.23 -4.48
C GLU A 84 12.79 0.90 -3.88
N GLN A 85 12.76 0.24 -2.73
CA GLN A 85 11.55 0.12 -1.92
C GLN A 85 11.32 1.42 -1.15
N LEU A 86 10.15 2.04 -1.34
CA LEU A 86 9.81 3.33 -0.74
C LEU A 86 9.06 3.20 0.58
N THR A 87 8.49 2.04 0.88
CA THR A 87 7.77 1.72 2.12
C THR A 87 8.63 0.82 3.02
N ARG A 88 8.26 0.75 4.29
CA ARG A 88 8.86 -0.19 5.26
C ARG A 88 7.73 -1.03 5.85
N ASP A 89 7.89 -2.35 5.82
CA ASP A 89 6.88 -3.27 6.34
C ASP A 89 6.68 -3.11 7.84
N HIS A 90 5.42 -3.04 8.25
CA HIS A 90 5.02 -2.98 9.67
C HIS A 90 4.75 -4.38 10.20
N CYS A 91 5.79 -5.19 10.22
CA CYS A 91 5.75 -6.56 10.71
C CYS A 91 6.75 -6.75 11.84
N ALA A 92 6.41 -7.62 12.79
CA ALA A 92 7.32 -8.17 13.79
C ALA A 92 7.53 -9.66 13.50
N GLN A 93 8.77 -10.07 13.40
CA GLN A 93 9.13 -11.47 13.24
C GLN A 93 9.09 -12.16 14.61
N VAL A 94 8.30 -13.24 14.73
CA VAL A 94 8.17 -14.03 15.97
C VAL A 94 8.97 -15.32 15.85
N THR A 95 9.02 -15.92 14.66
CA THR A 95 9.89 -17.05 14.33
C THR A 95 10.50 -16.82 12.95
N ALA A 96 11.41 -17.73 12.53
CA ALA A 96 11.99 -17.66 11.19
C ALA A 96 10.94 -17.75 10.06
N GLU A 97 9.77 -18.29 10.35
CA GLU A 97 8.70 -18.58 9.37
C GLU A 97 7.41 -17.79 9.61
N GLN A 98 7.30 -17.03 10.73
CA GLN A 98 6.08 -16.33 11.07
C GLN A 98 6.35 -14.86 11.40
N ALA A 99 5.78 -13.98 10.59
CA ALA A 99 5.70 -12.55 10.82
C ALA A 99 4.24 -12.15 11.09
N TYR A 100 4.04 -11.19 11.98
CA TYR A 100 2.72 -10.63 12.28
C TYR A 100 2.71 -9.14 12.01
N LEU A 101 1.61 -8.66 11.44
CA LEU A 101 1.37 -7.23 11.29
C LEU A 101 1.38 -6.53 12.66
N THR A 102 2.17 -5.49 12.76
CA THR A 102 2.22 -4.61 13.95
C THR A 102 1.35 -3.39 13.80
N ARG A 103 1.05 -2.99 12.56
CA ARG A 103 0.17 -1.87 12.23
C ARG A 103 -0.70 -2.21 11.00
N ALA A 104 -2.01 -1.96 11.12
CA ALA A 104 -2.97 -2.04 10.04
C ALA A 104 -4.16 -1.11 10.30
N MET A 105 -4.87 -0.72 9.26
CA MET A 105 -6.13 0.01 9.38
C MET A 105 -7.15 -0.82 10.15
N GLY A 106 -7.83 -0.20 11.13
CA GLY A 106 -8.85 -0.87 11.94
C GLY A 106 -8.32 -1.76 13.07
N MET A 107 -7.01 -1.89 13.22
CA MET A 107 -6.38 -2.72 14.27
C MET A 107 -6.44 -2.02 15.64
N ASP A 108 -6.23 -0.71 15.68
CA ASP A 108 -6.29 0.11 16.90
C ASP A 108 -7.09 1.38 16.62
N VAL A 109 -7.60 2.02 17.68
CA VAL A 109 -8.30 3.32 17.59
C VAL A 109 -7.37 4.43 17.12
N MET A 110 -6.12 4.39 17.55
CA MET A 110 -5.06 5.30 17.11
C MET A 110 -4.24 4.64 16.01
N ILE A 111 -3.90 5.41 14.97
CA ILE A 111 -3.12 4.91 13.85
C ILE A 111 -1.91 5.81 13.61
N ASP A 112 -0.76 5.19 13.42
CA ASP A 112 0.47 5.85 12.98
C ASP A 112 0.69 5.55 11.50
N ILE A 113 0.61 6.60 10.68
CA ILE A 113 0.67 6.55 9.22
C ILE A 113 2.06 6.96 8.79
N ASP A 114 2.80 6.05 8.17
CA ASP A 114 4.06 6.41 7.54
C ASP A 114 3.81 7.35 6.36
N TYR A 115 4.53 8.45 6.36
CA TYR A 115 4.49 9.44 5.28
C TYR A 115 5.89 9.72 4.75
N ARG A 116 6.06 9.59 3.43
CA ARG A 116 7.26 9.95 2.71
C ARG A 116 6.90 10.78 1.47
N SER A 117 7.71 11.78 1.15
CA SER A 117 7.64 12.51 -0.12
C SER A 117 8.94 12.33 -0.88
N VAL A 118 8.83 12.06 -2.17
CA VAL A 118 9.98 11.90 -3.07
C VAL A 118 9.73 12.66 -4.37
N ASP A 119 10.80 13.20 -4.96
CA ASP A 119 10.73 13.83 -6.27
C ASP A 119 10.34 12.81 -7.35
N VAL A 120 9.56 13.24 -8.33
CA VAL A 120 9.17 12.44 -9.49
C VAL A 120 9.86 12.98 -10.74
N GLU A 121 10.47 12.13 -11.51
CA GLU A 121 11.08 12.40 -12.80
C GLU A 121 10.36 11.67 -13.92
N GLN A 122 10.46 12.21 -15.13
CA GLN A 122 9.92 11.54 -16.31
C GLN A 122 10.63 10.18 -16.50
N GLY A 123 9.83 9.12 -16.65
CA GLY A 123 10.33 7.75 -16.77
C GLY A 123 10.37 6.98 -15.45
N ASP A 124 10.03 7.60 -14.31
CA ASP A 124 9.82 6.86 -13.06
C ASP A 124 8.66 5.90 -13.21
N ILE A 125 8.84 4.68 -12.72
CA ILE A 125 7.81 3.66 -12.63
C ILE A 125 7.60 3.31 -11.17
N PHE A 126 6.35 3.39 -10.72
CA PHE A 126 5.95 2.98 -9.39
C PHE A 126 5.23 1.63 -9.44
N PHE A 127 5.71 0.68 -8.67
CA PHE A 127 5.13 -0.65 -8.57
C PHE A 127 4.59 -0.86 -7.14
N LEU A 128 3.32 -1.24 -7.04
CA LEU A 128 2.65 -1.53 -5.77
C LEU A 128 2.30 -3.01 -5.72
N SER A 129 2.61 -3.65 -4.60
CA SER A 129 2.31 -5.07 -4.40
C SER A 129 1.83 -5.36 -2.98
N THR A 130 1.05 -6.42 -2.84
CA THR A 130 0.74 -7.06 -1.57
C THR A 130 1.69 -8.22 -1.32
N ASP A 131 1.70 -8.74 -0.09
CA ASP A 131 2.43 -9.92 0.36
C ASP A 131 2.26 -11.12 -0.59
N GLY A 132 1.04 -11.36 -1.07
CA GLY A 132 0.74 -12.40 -2.07
C GLY A 132 1.55 -12.31 -3.37
N ILE A 133 2.25 -11.22 -3.62
CA ILE A 133 3.16 -11.09 -4.76
C ILE A 133 4.61 -11.12 -4.28
N HIS A 134 5.02 -10.20 -3.42
CA HIS A 134 6.44 -10.00 -3.11
C HIS A 134 7.03 -11.07 -2.17
N ASP A 135 6.22 -11.88 -1.53
CA ASP A 135 6.70 -13.05 -0.77
C ASP A 135 6.92 -14.28 -1.67
N PHE A 136 6.25 -14.33 -2.84
CA PHE A 136 6.27 -15.47 -3.75
C PHE A 136 7.02 -15.20 -5.07
N VAL A 137 7.35 -13.94 -5.36
CA VAL A 137 8.07 -13.53 -6.57
C VAL A 137 9.31 -12.75 -6.17
N SER A 138 10.48 -13.16 -6.65
CA SER A 138 11.73 -12.51 -6.30
C SER A 138 11.78 -11.05 -6.78
N GLU A 139 12.46 -10.22 -6.02
CA GLU A 139 12.60 -8.79 -6.32
C GLU A 139 13.24 -8.52 -7.69
N SER A 140 14.16 -9.40 -8.14
CA SER A 140 14.75 -9.32 -9.48
C SER A 140 13.72 -9.50 -10.60
N VAL A 141 12.75 -10.39 -10.41
CA VAL A 141 11.65 -10.62 -11.35
C VAL A 141 10.68 -9.44 -11.34
N LEU A 142 10.37 -8.88 -10.18
CA LEU A 142 9.53 -7.67 -10.06
C LEU A 142 10.16 -6.48 -10.79
N LYS A 143 11.47 -6.27 -10.59
CA LYS A 143 12.21 -5.23 -11.30
C LYS A 143 12.17 -5.44 -12.81
N GLN A 144 12.49 -6.63 -13.28
CA GLN A 144 12.47 -6.96 -14.73
C GLN A 144 11.08 -6.75 -15.33
N ALA A 145 10.02 -7.05 -14.58
CA ALA A 145 8.65 -6.81 -15.01
C ALA A 145 8.37 -5.30 -15.24
N CYS A 146 8.93 -4.43 -14.40
CA CYS A 146 8.81 -2.98 -14.57
C CYS A 146 9.65 -2.45 -15.74
N GLU A 147 10.72 -3.13 -16.12
CA GLU A 147 11.56 -2.76 -17.27
C GLU A 147 10.91 -3.15 -18.63
N SER A 148 9.78 -3.84 -18.62
CA SER A 148 9.04 -4.21 -19.83
C SER A 148 8.40 -3.00 -20.52
N ASN A 149 7.91 -3.18 -21.75
CA ASN A 149 7.21 -2.14 -22.48
C ASN A 149 5.93 -1.72 -21.74
N PRO A 150 5.68 -0.40 -21.52
CA PRO A 150 4.47 0.10 -20.87
C PRO A 150 3.16 -0.44 -21.45
N GLU A 151 3.10 -0.69 -22.76
CA GLU A 151 1.93 -1.28 -23.44
C GLU A 151 1.62 -2.71 -22.97
N GLN A 152 2.56 -3.37 -22.32
CA GLN A 152 2.46 -4.75 -21.86
C GLN A 152 2.26 -4.88 -20.34
N TYR A 153 2.19 -3.77 -19.59
CA TYR A 153 2.12 -3.84 -18.13
C TYR A 153 0.92 -4.64 -17.61
N GLU A 154 -0.23 -4.57 -18.27
CA GLU A 154 -1.37 -5.39 -17.86
C GLU A 154 -1.07 -6.89 -17.98
N GLN A 155 -0.48 -7.30 -19.10
CA GLN A 155 -0.09 -8.70 -19.33
C GLN A 155 1.01 -9.12 -18.34
N THR A 156 1.97 -8.26 -18.09
CA THR A 156 3.06 -8.49 -17.14
C THR A 156 2.52 -8.67 -15.72
N CYS A 157 1.58 -7.83 -15.27
CA CYS A 157 0.93 -7.99 -13.97
C CYS A 157 0.17 -9.32 -13.86
N ARG A 158 -0.56 -9.73 -14.91
CA ARG A 158 -1.24 -11.03 -14.96
C ARG A 158 -0.25 -12.20 -14.85
N GLN A 159 0.90 -12.09 -15.50
CA GLN A 159 1.96 -13.10 -15.43
C GLN A 159 2.58 -13.17 -14.04
N LEU A 160 2.82 -12.03 -13.37
CA LEU A 160 3.31 -11.99 -11.98
C LEU A 160 2.35 -12.68 -11.02
N ILE A 161 1.04 -12.40 -11.16
CA ILE A 161 0.00 -13.07 -10.34
C ILE A 161 0.02 -14.58 -10.58
N LYS A 162 0.10 -15.02 -11.84
CA LYS A 162 0.19 -16.44 -12.17
C LYS A 162 1.42 -17.09 -11.54
N THR A 163 2.58 -16.45 -11.66
CA THR A 163 3.83 -16.94 -11.06
C THR A 163 3.73 -17.02 -9.53
N ALA A 164 3.13 -16.03 -8.88
CA ALA A 164 2.92 -16.07 -7.43
C ALA A 164 2.03 -17.25 -7.02
N LEU A 165 0.91 -17.48 -7.72
CA LEU A 165 0.02 -18.61 -7.47
C LEU A 165 0.72 -19.96 -7.69
N GLU A 166 1.55 -20.10 -8.73
CA GLU A 166 2.36 -21.30 -8.99
C GLU A 166 3.41 -21.55 -7.90
N ASN A 167 3.88 -20.49 -7.22
CA ASN A 167 4.82 -20.56 -6.12
C ASN A 167 4.15 -20.72 -4.73
N GLY A 168 2.82 -20.84 -4.68
CA GLY A 168 2.08 -21.19 -3.46
C GLY A 168 1.41 -20.01 -2.74
N SER A 169 1.26 -18.84 -3.41
CA SER A 169 0.49 -17.71 -2.88
C SER A 169 -0.97 -18.06 -2.62
#